data_cd4440aef84c56f6e27dcc300112948f
#
_entry.id   cd4440aef84c56f6e27dcc300112948f
#
_cell.length_a   1.000
_cell.length_b   1.000
_cell.length_c   1.000
_cell.angle_alpha   90.00
_cell.angle_beta   90.00
_cell.angle_gamma   90.00
#
_symmetry.space_group_name_H-M   'P 1'
#
loop_
_entity.id
_entity.type
_entity.pdbx_description
1 polymer ?
#
loop_
_entity_poly.entity_id
_entity_poly.type
_entity_poly.pdbx_seq_one_letter_code
_entity_poly.pdbx_strand_id
1 'polypeptide(L)'
;MMATDKLTYLVVENAPDVCEGIIRRMKNFDRWESLGYCVGVKETIEKIKTTKPHLLYLDWGLNGGSAYEILQEVQNLSGYNPYIIFNTGFQKDNPEIPQEIINKYKVDKYLVKPLWENLRIHLPQYLQEAEAKCLQPIKKESLVWLVDENKSKVLVDLRKVICICQHHTEPRKRNIFLAYKEKEITVPMQWQKIYDMLADNNIDFFVTKNRYHLVAKDFIEKFEKPYVRLKGFTDFKIDVVKERIKDFEAWLTG
;
A
#
# COMPACT_ATOMS: atom_id res chain seq x y z
N MET A 1 -4.57 -33.97 7.66
CA MET A 1 -3.99 -32.66 8.00
C MET A 1 -3.61 -32.00 6.70
N MET A 2 -4.30 -30.95 6.28
CA MET A 2 -3.85 -30.16 5.13
C MET A 2 -2.55 -29.45 5.54
N ALA A 3 -1.51 -29.59 4.71
CA ALA A 3 -0.28 -28.84 4.88
C ALA A 3 -0.65 -27.35 4.80
N THR A 4 -0.57 -26.62 5.90
CA THR A 4 -0.73 -25.18 5.90
C THR A 4 0.47 -24.62 5.14
N ASP A 5 0.24 -24.01 3.98
CA ASP A 5 1.30 -23.36 3.22
C ASP A 5 2.09 -22.44 4.14
N LYS A 6 3.42 -22.64 4.17
CA LYS A 6 4.31 -21.81 4.97
C LYS A 6 4.30 -20.37 4.45
N LEU A 7 4.28 -19.42 5.38
CA LEU A 7 4.48 -18.03 5.06
C LEU A 7 5.97 -17.73 4.91
N THR A 8 6.34 -16.86 3.99
CA THR A 8 7.75 -16.55 3.71
C THR A 8 8.14 -15.17 4.21
N TYR A 9 9.38 -15.02 4.64
CA TYR A 9 9.93 -13.71 5.02
C TYR A 9 11.30 -13.46 4.39
N LEU A 10 11.60 -12.18 4.17
CA LEU A 10 12.88 -11.69 3.69
C LEU A 10 13.43 -10.65 4.67
N VAL A 11 14.70 -10.80 5.04
CA VAL A 11 15.43 -9.80 5.83
C VAL A 11 16.24 -8.91 4.88
N VAL A 12 16.12 -7.59 5.05
CA VAL A 12 16.82 -6.60 4.24
C VAL A 12 17.56 -5.65 5.20
N GLU A 13 18.86 -5.85 5.34
CA GLU A 13 19.71 -5.15 6.29
C GLU A 13 21.15 -5.22 5.79
N ASN A 14 21.90 -4.13 5.85
CA ASN A 14 23.26 -4.07 5.33
C ASN A 14 24.31 -4.74 6.24
N ALA A 15 23.97 -5.08 7.47
CA ALA A 15 24.83 -5.80 8.43
C ALA A 15 24.50 -7.29 8.49
N PRO A 16 25.32 -8.19 7.92
CA PRO A 16 25.03 -9.63 7.84
C PRO A 16 24.81 -10.32 9.21
N ASP A 17 25.52 -9.92 10.23
CA ASP A 17 25.37 -10.41 11.59
C ASP A 17 24.00 -10.07 12.19
N VAL A 18 23.45 -8.91 11.85
CA VAL A 18 22.09 -8.52 12.22
C VAL A 18 21.07 -9.38 11.47
N CYS A 19 21.29 -9.60 10.16
CA CYS A 19 20.46 -10.50 9.36
C CYS A 19 20.37 -11.90 9.95
N GLU A 20 21.52 -12.50 10.26
CA GLU A 20 21.60 -13.83 10.86
C GLU A 20 20.95 -13.88 12.25
N GLY A 21 21.10 -12.82 13.03
CA GLY A 21 20.45 -12.68 14.34
C GLY A 21 18.92 -12.68 14.24
N ILE A 22 18.35 -12.00 13.24
CA ILE A 22 16.91 -11.99 12.97
C ILE A 22 16.47 -13.37 12.50
N ILE A 23 17.16 -13.96 11.51
CA ILE A 23 16.84 -15.30 10.98
C ILE A 23 16.87 -16.35 12.09
N ARG A 24 17.86 -16.28 12.98
CA ARG A 24 17.97 -17.21 14.12
C ARG A 24 16.75 -17.12 15.05
N ARG A 25 16.23 -15.92 15.30
CA ARG A 25 15.03 -15.75 16.11
C ARG A 25 13.78 -16.27 15.41
N MET A 26 13.68 -16.04 14.12
CA MET A 26 12.55 -16.49 13.29
C MET A 26 12.44 -18.02 13.21
N LYS A 27 13.55 -18.76 13.39
CA LYS A 27 13.52 -20.24 13.42
C LYS A 27 12.64 -20.84 14.51
N ASN A 28 12.30 -20.09 15.55
CA ASN A 28 11.39 -20.54 16.60
C ASN A 28 9.89 -20.52 16.17
N PHE A 29 9.60 -20.09 14.94
CA PHE A 29 8.25 -19.95 14.41
C PHE A 29 8.08 -20.83 13.16
N ASP A 30 7.68 -22.07 13.36
CA ASP A 30 7.64 -23.13 12.32
C ASP A 30 6.80 -22.78 11.08
N ARG A 31 5.86 -21.86 11.23
CA ARG A 31 4.99 -21.40 10.14
C ARG A 31 5.72 -20.49 9.15
N TRP A 32 6.87 -19.93 9.53
CA TRP A 32 7.62 -18.96 8.75
C TRP A 32 8.86 -19.57 8.14
N GLU A 33 9.00 -19.44 6.82
CA GLU A 33 10.14 -19.89 6.05
C GLU A 33 11.01 -18.73 5.59
N SER A 34 12.32 -18.84 5.82
CA SER A 34 13.26 -17.80 5.41
C SER A 34 13.56 -17.87 3.92
N LEU A 35 13.46 -16.74 3.24
CA LEU A 35 14.02 -16.56 1.91
C LEU A 35 15.48 -16.06 1.96
N GLY A 36 16.11 -16.06 3.15
CA GLY A 36 17.43 -15.51 3.39
C GLY A 36 17.41 -14.01 3.65
N TYR A 37 18.50 -13.35 3.29
CA TYR A 37 18.63 -11.91 3.42
C TYR A 37 19.20 -11.25 2.15
N CYS A 38 19.03 -9.93 2.05
CA CYS A 38 19.65 -9.07 1.05
C CYS A 38 20.30 -7.88 1.76
N VAL A 39 21.45 -7.41 1.23
CA VAL A 39 22.20 -6.29 1.80
C VAL A 39 22.08 -5.01 0.98
N GLY A 40 21.55 -5.09 -0.23
CA GLY A 40 21.45 -3.99 -1.18
C GLY A 40 20.10 -3.85 -1.85
N VAL A 41 19.85 -2.65 -2.38
CA VAL A 41 18.56 -2.26 -2.97
C VAL A 41 18.21 -3.11 -4.21
N LYS A 42 19.13 -3.20 -5.18
CA LYS A 42 18.86 -3.91 -6.46
C LYS A 42 18.52 -5.38 -6.24
N GLU A 43 19.34 -6.07 -5.46
CA GLU A 43 19.14 -7.48 -5.12
C GLU A 43 17.78 -7.69 -4.45
N THR A 44 17.43 -6.80 -3.51
CA THR A 44 16.17 -6.85 -2.80
C THR A 44 14.98 -6.71 -3.74
N ILE A 45 15.01 -5.74 -4.64
CA ILE A 45 13.94 -5.50 -5.62
C ILE A 45 13.74 -6.72 -6.52
N GLU A 46 14.81 -7.30 -7.06
CA GLU A 46 14.74 -8.51 -7.88
C GLU A 46 14.15 -9.69 -7.11
N LYS A 47 14.57 -9.87 -5.87
CA LYS A 47 14.09 -10.94 -5.01
C LYS A 47 12.62 -10.77 -4.64
N ILE A 48 12.18 -9.55 -4.32
CA ILE A 48 10.77 -9.24 -4.07
C ILE A 48 9.91 -9.54 -5.30
N LYS A 49 10.35 -9.14 -6.49
CA LYS A 49 9.61 -9.40 -7.75
C LYS A 49 9.40 -10.88 -8.02
N THR A 50 10.38 -11.70 -7.71
CA THR A 50 10.36 -13.13 -8.00
C THR A 50 9.68 -13.96 -6.91
N THR A 51 9.90 -13.62 -5.63
CA THR A 51 9.46 -14.46 -4.51
C THR A 51 8.26 -13.93 -3.75
N LYS A 52 7.96 -12.63 -3.84
CA LYS A 52 6.85 -11.95 -3.16
C LYS A 52 6.70 -12.36 -1.68
N PRO A 53 7.71 -12.12 -0.84
CA PRO A 53 7.67 -12.54 0.56
C PRO A 53 6.48 -11.96 1.30
N HIS A 54 5.88 -12.72 2.21
CA HIS A 54 4.75 -12.29 3.02
C HIS A 54 5.12 -11.25 4.07
N LEU A 55 6.36 -11.30 4.58
CA LEU A 55 6.92 -10.35 5.53
C LEU A 55 8.26 -9.82 5.05
N LEU A 56 8.43 -8.50 5.11
CA LEU A 56 9.68 -7.81 4.89
C LEU A 56 10.17 -7.21 6.22
N TYR A 57 11.35 -7.62 6.65
CA TYR A 57 12.10 -6.90 7.66
C TYR A 57 13.07 -5.97 6.94
N LEU A 58 12.87 -4.65 7.05
CA LEU A 58 13.51 -3.67 6.16
C LEU A 58 14.24 -2.60 6.95
N ASP A 59 15.57 -2.54 6.81
CA ASP A 59 16.37 -1.43 7.32
C ASP A 59 16.33 -0.23 6.37
N TRP A 60 16.54 0.96 6.93
CA TRP A 60 16.61 2.21 6.19
C TRP A 60 17.82 2.28 5.26
N GLY A 61 19.02 2.09 5.82
CA GLY A 61 20.30 2.27 5.13
C GLY A 61 20.79 0.99 4.49
N LEU A 62 20.82 0.93 3.16
CA LEU A 62 21.19 -0.25 2.40
C LEU A 62 22.35 0.03 1.44
N ASN A 63 23.03 -1.02 0.99
CA ASN A 63 24.05 -0.88 -0.03
C ASN A 63 23.41 -0.42 -1.36
N GLY A 64 23.91 0.69 -1.90
CA GLY A 64 23.45 1.22 -3.19
C GLY A 64 22.14 2.02 -3.14
N GLY A 65 21.71 2.46 -1.95
CA GLY A 65 20.53 3.32 -1.79
C GLY A 65 19.88 3.22 -0.42
N SER A 66 18.59 3.44 -0.38
CA SER A 66 17.78 3.42 0.84
C SER A 66 16.55 2.53 0.70
N ALA A 67 15.83 2.34 1.77
CA ALA A 67 14.57 1.61 1.74
C ALA A 67 13.48 2.29 0.87
N TYR A 68 13.64 3.55 0.50
CA TYR A 68 12.66 4.27 -0.34
C TYR A 68 12.39 3.56 -1.65
N GLU A 69 13.44 3.17 -2.36
CA GLU A 69 13.33 2.52 -3.67
C GLU A 69 12.62 1.17 -3.55
N ILE A 70 12.86 0.46 -2.45
CA ILE A 70 12.21 -0.83 -2.17
C ILE A 70 10.73 -0.62 -1.86
N LEU A 71 10.41 0.35 -0.97
CA LEU A 71 9.03 0.66 -0.60
C LEU A 71 8.22 1.15 -1.81
N GLN A 72 8.84 1.95 -2.68
CA GLN A 72 8.23 2.39 -3.92
C GLN A 72 7.95 1.21 -4.86
N GLU A 73 8.89 0.28 -5.00
CA GLU A 73 8.68 -0.92 -5.80
C GLU A 73 7.57 -1.81 -5.22
N VAL A 74 7.53 -2.01 -3.91
CA VAL A 74 6.44 -2.76 -3.25
C VAL A 74 5.08 -2.15 -3.57
N GLN A 75 4.96 -0.81 -3.56
CA GLN A 75 3.71 -0.14 -3.94
C GLN A 75 3.35 -0.33 -5.42
N ASN A 76 4.35 -0.41 -6.31
CA ASN A 76 4.16 -0.57 -7.74
C ASN A 76 3.73 -2.00 -8.13
N LEU A 77 4.05 -3.00 -7.29
CA LEU A 77 3.68 -4.39 -7.53
C LEU A 77 2.20 -4.63 -7.25
N SER A 78 1.42 -4.75 -8.33
CA SER A 78 -0.02 -5.03 -8.24
C SER A 78 -0.30 -6.34 -7.50
N GLY A 79 -1.25 -6.29 -6.55
CA GLY A 79 -1.66 -7.46 -5.78
C GLY A 79 -0.63 -7.94 -4.75
N TYR A 80 0.43 -7.17 -4.50
CA TYR A 80 1.42 -7.46 -3.48
C TYR A 80 1.30 -6.49 -2.30
N ASN A 81 1.09 -7.01 -1.10
CA ASN A 81 0.90 -6.22 0.12
C ASN A 81 1.54 -6.94 1.32
N PRO A 82 2.87 -6.99 1.41
CA PRO A 82 3.57 -7.66 2.48
C PRO A 82 3.34 -6.97 3.82
N TYR A 83 3.52 -7.68 4.92
CA TYR A 83 3.69 -7.06 6.23
C TYR A 83 5.10 -6.50 6.33
N ILE A 84 5.25 -5.21 6.67
CA ILE A 84 6.53 -4.51 6.68
C ILE A 84 6.89 -4.11 8.11
N ILE A 85 7.96 -4.70 8.63
CA ILE A 85 8.65 -4.24 9.84
C ILE A 85 9.81 -3.37 9.37
N PHE A 86 9.65 -2.07 9.51
CA PHE A 86 10.65 -1.08 9.14
C PHE A 86 11.54 -0.73 10.32
N ASN A 87 12.84 -0.71 10.12
CA ASN A 87 13.83 -0.50 11.15
C ASN A 87 14.81 0.62 10.76
N THR A 88 15.18 1.48 11.72
CA THR A 88 16.12 2.57 11.46
C THR A 88 16.91 2.97 12.68
N GLY A 89 18.16 3.39 12.47
CA GLY A 89 19.01 4.03 13.48
C GLY A 89 18.98 5.57 13.41
N PHE A 90 18.35 6.16 12.41
CA PHE A 90 18.51 7.56 12.00
C PHE A 90 17.57 8.57 12.66
N GLN A 91 16.92 8.27 13.79
CA GLN A 91 16.00 9.21 14.43
C GLN A 91 16.63 10.56 14.86
N LYS A 92 17.93 10.58 15.14
CA LYS A 92 18.58 11.79 15.64
C LYS A 92 18.90 12.80 14.55
N ASP A 93 19.19 12.34 13.34
CA ASP A 93 19.71 13.18 12.26
C ASP A 93 18.62 13.65 11.28
N ASN A 94 17.49 12.94 11.19
CA ASN A 94 16.38 13.27 10.31
C ASN A 94 15.02 12.86 10.93
N PRO A 95 14.44 13.65 11.80
CA PRO A 95 13.19 13.31 12.50
C PRO A 95 11.95 13.26 11.59
N GLU A 96 12.02 13.81 10.37
CA GLU A 96 10.91 13.83 9.41
C GLU A 96 10.74 12.51 8.64
N ILE A 97 11.81 11.74 8.47
CA ILE A 97 11.80 10.47 7.73
C ILE A 97 10.78 9.46 8.27
N PRO A 98 10.67 9.24 9.61
CA PRO A 98 9.67 8.33 10.16
C PRO A 98 8.25 8.65 9.75
N GLN A 99 7.90 9.93 9.81
CA GLN A 99 6.54 10.40 9.53
C GLN A 99 6.20 10.24 8.04
N GLU A 100 7.14 10.56 7.17
CA GLU A 100 6.97 10.39 5.73
C GLU A 100 6.81 8.91 5.35
N ILE A 101 7.66 8.03 5.88
CA ILE A 101 7.59 6.58 5.62
C ILE A 101 6.28 5.98 6.10
N ILE A 102 5.88 6.28 7.33
CA ILE A 102 4.63 5.75 7.89
C ILE A 102 3.42 6.23 7.06
N ASN A 103 3.38 7.52 6.72
CA ASN A 103 2.25 8.12 6.04
C ASN A 103 2.18 7.72 4.55
N LYS A 104 3.33 7.69 3.86
CA LYS A 104 3.39 7.44 2.41
C LYS A 104 3.37 5.96 2.05
N TYR A 105 4.09 5.13 2.81
CA TYR A 105 4.32 3.72 2.45
C TYR A 105 3.56 2.71 3.29
N LYS A 106 2.78 3.16 4.30
CA LYS A 106 1.93 2.30 5.14
C LYS A 106 2.69 1.10 5.71
N VAL A 107 3.87 1.34 6.32
CA VAL A 107 4.60 0.28 7.03
C VAL A 107 3.82 -0.15 8.26
N ASP A 108 3.78 -1.47 8.51
CA ASP A 108 2.96 -2.01 9.60
C ASP A 108 3.60 -1.79 10.97
N LYS A 109 4.93 -1.87 11.06
CA LYS A 109 5.69 -1.56 12.27
C LYS A 109 6.89 -0.69 11.94
N TYR A 110 7.10 0.32 12.78
CA TYR A 110 8.27 1.18 12.74
C TYR A 110 9.09 0.96 14.02
N LEU A 111 10.32 0.49 13.88
CA LEU A 111 11.22 0.21 15.00
C LEU A 111 12.45 1.11 14.95
N VAL A 112 12.93 1.48 16.13
CA VAL A 112 14.16 2.25 16.31
C VAL A 112 15.23 1.36 16.89
N LYS A 113 16.44 1.42 16.34
CA LYS A 113 17.59 0.69 16.88
C LYS A 113 17.97 1.23 18.27
N PRO A 114 18.31 0.39 19.25
CA PRO A 114 18.58 -1.05 19.15
C PRO A 114 17.29 -1.90 19.15
N LEU A 115 17.21 -2.83 18.19
CA LEU A 115 15.98 -3.57 17.88
C LEU A 115 15.76 -4.83 18.73
N TRP A 116 16.82 -5.34 19.36
CA TRP A 116 16.81 -6.70 19.95
C TRP A 116 15.82 -6.87 21.09
N GLU A 117 15.67 -5.89 21.95
CA GLU A 117 14.73 -5.95 23.06
C GLU A 117 13.29 -5.87 22.56
N ASN A 118 13.04 -4.98 21.61
CA ASN A 118 11.73 -4.87 20.99
C ASN A 118 11.32 -6.17 20.29
N LEU A 119 12.21 -6.78 19.48
CA LEU A 119 11.94 -8.06 18.84
C LEU A 119 11.77 -9.20 19.85
N ARG A 120 12.52 -9.20 20.95
CA ARG A 120 12.38 -10.22 21.99
C ARG A 120 10.98 -10.23 22.60
N ILE A 121 10.40 -9.05 22.80
CA ILE A 121 9.11 -8.89 23.46
C ILE A 121 7.94 -9.00 22.46
N HIS A 122 8.06 -8.37 21.30
CA HIS A 122 6.92 -8.12 20.43
C HIS A 122 6.90 -8.94 19.13
N LEU A 123 7.98 -9.66 18.79
CA LEU A 123 8.03 -10.44 17.55
C LEU A 123 6.86 -11.43 17.42
N PRO A 124 6.44 -12.17 18.45
CA PRO A 124 5.28 -13.08 18.34
C PRO A 124 4.01 -12.35 17.94
N GLN A 125 3.76 -11.16 18.51
CA GLN A 125 2.61 -10.33 18.16
C GLN A 125 2.70 -9.83 16.71
N TYR A 126 3.88 -9.36 16.27
CA TYR A 126 4.07 -8.89 14.90
C TYR A 126 3.83 -10.01 13.87
N LEU A 127 4.28 -11.22 14.18
CA LEU A 127 4.04 -12.38 13.31
C LEU A 127 2.57 -12.77 13.27
N GLN A 128 1.86 -12.70 14.38
CA GLN A 128 0.42 -12.92 14.41
C GLN A 128 -0.34 -11.88 13.56
N GLU A 129 0.02 -10.61 13.66
CA GLU A 129 -0.55 -9.54 12.84
C GLU A 129 -0.22 -9.74 11.35
N ALA A 130 1.03 -10.15 11.05
CA ALA A 130 1.46 -10.47 9.69
C ALA A 130 0.67 -11.64 9.11
N GLU A 131 0.46 -12.70 9.89
CA GLU A 131 -0.39 -13.83 9.50
C GLU A 131 -1.82 -13.39 9.23
N ALA A 132 -2.40 -12.60 10.11
CA ALA A 132 -3.75 -12.07 9.92
C ALA A 132 -3.87 -11.23 8.65
N LYS A 133 -2.86 -10.39 8.35
CA LYS A 133 -2.81 -9.59 7.12
C LYS A 133 -2.68 -10.46 5.87
N CYS A 134 -1.82 -11.50 5.92
CA CYS A 134 -1.57 -12.39 4.78
C CYS A 134 -2.72 -13.36 4.52
N LEU A 135 -3.42 -13.77 5.58
CA LEU A 135 -4.59 -14.66 5.50
C LEU A 135 -5.88 -13.93 5.15
N GLN A 136 -5.90 -12.61 5.29
CA GLN A 136 -6.96 -11.85 4.63
C GLN A 136 -6.80 -12.13 3.13
N PRO A 137 -7.77 -12.76 2.50
CA PRO A 137 -7.66 -12.98 1.07
C PRO A 137 -7.39 -11.61 0.44
N ILE A 138 -6.25 -11.46 -0.23
CA ILE A 138 -6.16 -10.46 -1.27
C ILE A 138 -7.32 -10.83 -2.16
N LYS A 139 -8.44 -10.10 -2.03
CA LYS A 139 -9.60 -10.40 -2.84
C LYS A 139 -9.10 -10.28 -4.28
N LYS A 140 -8.85 -11.42 -4.94
CA LYS A 140 -8.55 -11.48 -6.37
C LYS A 140 -9.54 -10.65 -7.17
N GLU A 141 -10.70 -10.49 -6.58
CA GLU A 141 -11.85 -9.71 -7.01
C GLU A 141 -11.59 -8.20 -7.14
N SER A 142 -10.56 -7.63 -6.48
CA SER A 142 -10.26 -6.20 -6.63
C SER A 142 -9.34 -5.88 -7.81
N LEU A 143 -8.78 -6.89 -8.49
CA LEU A 143 -7.97 -6.72 -9.70
C LEU A 143 -8.87 -6.80 -10.93
N VAL A 144 -8.97 -5.70 -11.67
CA VAL A 144 -9.78 -5.61 -12.88
C VAL A 144 -8.94 -5.20 -14.08
N TRP A 145 -9.26 -5.81 -15.23
CA TRP A 145 -8.70 -5.35 -16.50
C TRP A 145 -9.53 -4.21 -17.05
N LEU A 146 -8.91 -3.06 -17.21
CA LEU A 146 -9.50 -1.90 -17.88
C LEU A 146 -8.87 -1.74 -19.27
N VAL A 147 -9.64 -1.19 -20.18
CA VAL A 147 -9.12 -0.75 -21.50
C VAL A 147 -9.00 0.76 -21.45
N ASP A 148 -7.79 1.27 -21.61
CA ASP A 148 -7.52 2.70 -21.65
C ASP A 148 -7.95 3.33 -22.98
N GLU A 149 -7.81 4.65 -23.10
CA GLU A 149 -8.15 5.40 -24.32
C GLU A 149 -7.31 4.99 -25.53
N ASN A 150 -6.12 4.41 -25.32
CA ASN A 150 -5.23 3.92 -26.36
C ASN A 150 -5.52 2.44 -26.74
N LYS A 151 -6.64 1.88 -26.24
CA LYS A 151 -7.04 0.48 -26.40
C LYS A 151 -6.08 -0.54 -25.76
N SER A 152 -5.20 -0.11 -24.87
CA SER A 152 -4.32 -0.96 -24.10
C SER A 152 -5.05 -1.56 -22.91
N LYS A 153 -4.78 -2.83 -22.60
CA LYS A 153 -5.28 -3.48 -21.38
C LYS A 153 -4.39 -3.12 -20.21
N VAL A 154 -4.99 -2.54 -19.17
CA VAL A 154 -4.30 -2.16 -17.93
C VAL A 154 -4.93 -2.92 -16.77
N LEU A 155 -4.11 -3.65 -16.00
CA LEU A 155 -4.56 -4.29 -14.76
C LEU A 155 -4.57 -3.27 -13.65
N VAL A 156 -5.71 -3.07 -13.02
CA VAL A 156 -5.93 -2.08 -11.95
C VAL A 156 -6.37 -2.78 -10.68
N ASP A 157 -5.67 -2.51 -9.58
CA ASP A 157 -6.15 -2.85 -8.24
C ASP A 157 -7.08 -1.76 -7.75
N LEU A 158 -8.38 -2.05 -7.66
CA LEU A 158 -9.40 -1.07 -7.26
C LEU A 158 -9.15 -0.50 -5.85
N ARG A 159 -8.47 -1.24 -4.97
CA ARG A 159 -8.10 -0.75 -3.62
C ARG A 159 -7.02 0.34 -3.64
N LYS A 160 -6.34 0.49 -4.76
CA LYS A 160 -5.33 1.53 -4.99
C LYS A 160 -5.89 2.73 -5.75
N VAL A 161 -7.16 2.71 -6.08
CA VAL A 161 -7.84 3.85 -6.70
C VAL A 161 -8.07 4.92 -5.63
N ILE A 162 -7.51 6.10 -5.85
CA ILE A 162 -7.64 7.26 -4.96
C ILE A 162 -8.96 7.97 -5.22
N CYS A 163 -9.20 8.26 -6.50
CA CYS A 163 -10.44 8.87 -6.96
C CYS A 163 -10.69 8.55 -8.43
N ILE A 164 -11.94 8.72 -8.85
CA ILE A 164 -12.38 8.62 -10.24
C ILE A 164 -13.11 9.89 -10.58
N CYS A 165 -12.64 10.59 -11.62
CA CYS A 165 -13.18 11.87 -12.03
C CYS A 165 -13.74 11.81 -13.46
N GLN A 166 -14.70 12.67 -13.75
CA GLN A 166 -15.15 12.96 -15.11
C GLN A 166 -13.97 13.55 -15.89
N HIS A 167 -13.72 13.04 -17.10
CA HIS A 167 -12.76 13.71 -18.00
C HIS A 167 -13.26 15.10 -18.37
N HIS A 168 -12.38 16.10 -18.34
CA HIS A 168 -12.78 17.52 -18.43
C HIS A 168 -13.36 17.93 -19.80
N THR A 169 -12.89 17.31 -20.89
CA THR A 169 -13.34 17.64 -22.26
C THR A 169 -14.21 16.54 -22.89
N GLU A 170 -14.10 15.29 -22.43
CA GLU A 170 -14.77 14.15 -23.02
C GLU A 170 -15.73 13.47 -22.03
N PRO A 171 -17.05 13.79 -22.07
CA PRO A 171 -18.02 13.29 -21.09
C PRO A 171 -18.20 11.76 -21.05
N ARG A 172 -17.69 11.04 -22.05
CA ARG A 172 -17.73 9.57 -22.10
C ARG A 172 -16.52 8.91 -21.49
N LYS A 173 -15.48 9.68 -21.12
CA LYS A 173 -14.24 9.18 -20.51
C LYS A 173 -14.18 9.51 -19.02
N ARG A 174 -13.39 8.74 -18.29
CA ARG A 174 -13.13 8.89 -16.85
C ARG A 174 -11.64 8.81 -16.59
N ASN A 175 -11.16 9.66 -15.70
CA ASN A 175 -9.80 9.63 -15.22
C ASN A 175 -9.78 8.88 -13.89
N ILE A 176 -8.99 7.81 -13.84
CA ILE A 176 -8.79 6.98 -12.65
C ILE A 176 -7.40 7.29 -12.11
N PHE A 177 -7.36 7.82 -10.88
CA PHE A 177 -6.12 8.15 -10.17
C PHE A 177 -5.73 7.02 -9.24
N LEU A 178 -4.49 6.55 -9.36
CA LEU A 178 -3.97 5.41 -8.63
C LEU A 178 -2.83 5.81 -7.71
N ALA A 179 -2.78 5.24 -6.51
CA ALA A 179 -1.78 5.55 -5.48
C ALA A 179 -0.33 5.27 -5.90
N TYR A 180 -0.12 4.48 -6.96
CA TYR A 180 1.19 4.05 -7.43
C TYR A 180 1.56 4.59 -8.82
N LYS A 181 0.73 5.47 -9.39
CA LYS A 181 0.98 6.06 -10.72
C LYS A 181 0.98 7.57 -10.63
N GLU A 182 1.96 8.21 -11.24
CA GLU A 182 2.04 9.67 -11.35
C GLU A 182 0.97 10.23 -12.28
N LYS A 183 0.55 9.45 -13.28
CA LYS A 183 -0.48 9.85 -14.25
C LYS A 183 -1.72 9.00 -14.10
N GLU A 184 -2.87 9.65 -14.29
CA GLU A 184 -4.16 8.99 -14.34
C GLU A 184 -4.27 8.01 -15.53
N ILE A 185 -5.19 7.06 -15.41
CA ILE A 185 -5.61 6.19 -16.50
C ILE A 185 -6.93 6.73 -17.03
N THR A 186 -6.96 7.14 -18.28
CA THR A 186 -8.20 7.56 -18.93
C THR A 186 -8.89 6.35 -19.57
N VAL A 187 -10.15 6.11 -19.18
CA VAL A 187 -10.95 4.98 -19.67
C VAL A 187 -12.26 5.44 -20.29
N PRO A 188 -12.66 4.88 -21.45
CA PRO A 188 -13.97 5.15 -22.07
C PRO A 188 -15.06 4.30 -21.39
N MET A 189 -15.48 4.68 -20.18
CA MET A 189 -16.40 3.90 -19.36
C MET A 189 -17.56 4.76 -18.85
N GLN A 190 -18.78 4.20 -18.85
CA GLN A 190 -19.95 4.84 -18.28
C GLN A 190 -19.95 4.74 -16.75
N TRP A 191 -20.57 5.71 -16.05
CA TRP A 191 -20.66 5.73 -14.60
C TRP A 191 -21.34 4.49 -14.02
N GLN A 192 -22.40 4.00 -14.64
CA GLN A 192 -23.09 2.79 -14.15
C GLN A 192 -22.12 1.61 -14.08
N LYS A 193 -21.33 1.39 -15.13
CA LYS A 193 -20.34 0.31 -15.17
C LYS A 193 -19.24 0.47 -14.09
N ILE A 194 -18.89 1.72 -13.74
CA ILE A 194 -17.96 1.99 -12.64
C ILE A 194 -18.61 1.62 -11.31
N TYR A 195 -19.86 2.03 -11.07
CA TYR A 195 -20.56 1.69 -9.83
C TYR A 195 -20.71 0.18 -9.67
N ASP A 196 -21.13 -0.52 -10.71
CA ASP A 196 -21.26 -1.98 -10.72
C ASP A 196 -19.91 -2.63 -10.39
N MET A 197 -18.85 -2.21 -11.08
CA MET A 197 -17.48 -2.70 -10.84
C MET A 197 -17.01 -2.49 -9.39
N LEU A 198 -17.28 -1.33 -8.81
CA LEU A 198 -16.90 -1.05 -7.41
C LEU A 198 -17.74 -1.88 -6.43
N ALA A 199 -19.05 -1.99 -6.67
CA ALA A 199 -19.97 -2.77 -5.85
C ALA A 199 -19.65 -4.26 -5.88
N ASP A 200 -19.43 -4.84 -7.06
CA ASP A 200 -19.08 -6.25 -7.27
C ASP A 200 -17.77 -6.62 -6.56
N ASN A 201 -16.89 -5.65 -6.37
CA ASN A 201 -15.61 -5.83 -5.68
C ASN A 201 -15.63 -5.37 -4.22
N ASN A 202 -16.78 -4.99 -3.67
CA ASN A 202 -16.95 -4.44 -2.30
C ASN A 202 -15.98 -3.30 -1.98
N ILE A 203 -15.78 -2.39 -2.94
CA ILE A 203 -14.95 -1.20 -2.75
C ILE A 203 -15.83 -0.03 -2.35
N ASP A 204 -15.50 0.56 -1.18
CA ASP A 204 -16.25 1.70 -0.63
C ASP A 204 -15.71 3.03 -1.15
N PHE A 205 -16.56 3.73 -1.91
CA PHE A 205 -16.28 5.04 -2.44
C PHE A 205 -17.44 5.99 -2.16
N PHE A 206 -17.11 7.24 -1.87
CA PHE A 206 -18.14 8.28 -1.76
C PHE A 206 -18.25 9.10 -3.05
N VAL A 207 -19.49 9.30 -3.50
CA VAL A 207 -19.81 10.18 -4.63
C VAL A 207 -19.91 11.61 -4.11
N THR A 208 -18.90 12.42 -4.32
CA THR A 208 -18.85 13.80 -3.80
C THR A 208 -19.73 14.78 -4.60
N LYS A 209 -19.88 14.53 -5.91
CA LYS A 209 -20.71 15.30 -6.82
C LYS A 209 -21.37 14.36 -7.82
N ASN A 210 -22.66 14.54 -8.08
CA ASN A 210 -23.43 13.66 -8.94
C ASN A 210 -22.74 13.36 -10.27
N ARG A 211 -22.32 12.09 -10.45
CA ARG A 211 -21.68 11.55 -11.67
C ARG A 211 -20.38 12.23 -12.09
N TYR A 212 -19.68 12.93 -11.18
CA TYR A 212 -18.44 13.62 -11.53
C TYR A 212 -17.21 13.14 -10.79
N HIS A 213 -17.33 12.86 -9.48
CA HIS A 213 -16.20 12.44 -8.66
C HIS A 213 -16.57 11.34 -7.66
N LEU A 214 -15.72 10.34 -7.57
CA LEU A 214 -15.71 9.31 -6.54
C LEU A 214 -14.40 9.40 -5.77
N VAL A 215 -14.43 9.34 -4.44
CA VAL A 215 -13.24 9.36 -3.60
C VAL A 215 -13.20 8.14 -2.68
N ALA A 216 -12.04 7.56 -2.50
CA ALA A 216 -11.82 6.47 -1.54
C ALA A 216 -11.40 7.04 -0.19
N LYS A 217 -12.01 6.52 0.90
CA LYS A 217 -11.82 6.97 2.28
C LYS A 217 -10.35 6.96 2.70
N ASP A 218 -9.63 5.89 2.40
CA ASP A 218 -8.25 5.68 2.81
C ASP A 218 -7.25 6.73 2.30
N PHE A 219 -7.60 7.42 1.22
CA PHE A 219 -6.76 8.41 0.58
C PHE A 219 -7.12 9.85 0.92
N ILE A 220 -8.09 10.06 1.79
CA ILE A 220 -8.42 11.40 2.27
C ILE A 220 -7.37 11.83 3.29
N GLU A 221 -6.74 12.97 3.05
CA GLU A 221 -5.81 13.61 3.97
C GLU A 221 -6.56 14.51 4.94
N LYS A 222 -7.44 15.36 4.39
CA LYS A 222 -8.20 16.36 5.15
C LYS A 222 -9.50 16.72 4.45
N PHE A 223 -10.53 17.01 5.24
CA PHE A 223 -11.76 17.62 4.75
C PHE A 223 -11.87 19.05 5.27
N GLU A 224 -11.75 20.02 4.36
CA GLU A 224 -11.93 21.46 4.62
C GLU A 224 -13.14 21.91 3.82
N LYS A 225 -14.32 21.94 4.45
CA LYS A 225 -15.61 22.22 3.77
C LYS A 225 -15.52 23.36 2.75
N PRO A 226 -15.92 23.13 1.54
CA PRO A 226 -16.51 21.91 0.96
C PRO A 226 -15.48 20.98 0.28
N TYR A 227 -14.20 21.16 0.50
CA TYR A 227 -13.14 20.52 -0.26
C TYR A 227 -12.51 19.34 0.46
N VAL A 228 -12.30 18.24 -0.27
CA VAL A 228 -11.49 17.09 0.14
C VAL A 228 -10.08 17.27 -0.41
N ARG A 229 -9.08 17.15 0.46
CA ARG A 229 -7.68 17.01 0.08
C ARG A 229 -7.29 15.55 0.08
N LEU A 230 -6.57 15.13 -0.94
CA LEU A 230 -6.12 13.76 -1.11
C LEU A 230 -4.63 13.63 -0.80
N LYS A 231 -4.26 12.54 -0.14
CA LYS A 231 -2.87 12.21 0.20
C LYS A 231 -2.00 12.17 -1.07
N GLY A 232 -0.91 12.93 -1.06
CA GLY A 232 0.03 12.99 -2.19
C GLY A 232 -0.38 13.91 -3.35
N PHE A 233 -1.45 14.71 -3.19
CA PHE A 233 -1.90 15.67 -4.19
C PHE A 233 -2.01 17.07 -3.56
N THR A 234 -1.00 17.92 -3.79
CA THR A 234 -0.94 19.27 -3.20
C THR A 234 -1.93 20.25 -3.83
N ASP A 235 -2.13 20.14 -5.16
CA ASP A 235 -2.90 21.10 -5.94
C ASP A 235 -4.27 20.60 -6.39
N PHE A 236 -4.61 19.35 -6.10
CA PHE A 236 -5.85 18.73 -6.51
C PHE A 236 -6.83 18.65 -5.34
N LYS A 237 -7.97 19.36 -5.49
CA LYS A 237 -9.06 19.38 -4.51
C LYS A 237 -10.32 18.85 -5.16
N ILE A 238 -11.07 18.05 -4.42
CA ILE A 238 -12.39 17.56 -4.85
C ILE A 238 -13.45 18.25 -4.02
N ASP A 239 -14.42 18.88 -4.67
CA ASP A 239 -15.54 19.52 -3.99
C ASP A 239 -16.64 18.49 -3.66
N VAL A 240 -17.17 18.61 -2.44
CA VAL A 240 -18.37 17.91 -1.99
C VAL A 240 -19.53 18.89 -2.11
N VAL A 241 -20.53 18.55 -2.94
CA VAL A 241 -21.70 19.44 -3.10
C VAL A 241 -22.44 19.62 -1.77
N LYS A 242 -23.00 20.80 -1.56
CA LYS A 242 -23.60 21.25 -0.30
C LYS A 242 -24.60 20.24 0.28
N GLU A 243 -25.40 19.65 -0.58
CA GLU A 243 -26.45 18.69 -0.22
C GLU A 243 -25.90 17.37 0.32
N ARG A 244 -24.63 17.05 0.02
CA ARG A 244 -23.97 15.79 0.41
C ARG A 244 -22.95 15.93 1.54
N ILE A 245 -22.72 17.14 2.03
CA ILE A 245 -21.69 17.36 3.06
C ILE A 245 -22.00 16.55 4.33
N LYS A 246 -23.24 16.52 4.79
CA LYS A 246 -23.63 15.74 5.98
C LYS A 246 -23.43 14.24 5.81
N ASP A 247 -23.83 13.72 4.65
CA ASP A 247 -23.65 12.30 4.32
C ASP A 247 -22.16 11.95 4.20
N PHE A 248 -21.37 12.85 3.64
CA PHE A 248 -19.92 12.69 3.54
C PHE A 248 -19.25 12.65 4.92
N GLU A 249 -19.62 13.55 5.83
CA GLU A 249 -19.11 13.56 7.20
C GLU A 249 -19.47 12.28 7.95
N ALA A 250 -20.71 11.83 7.84
CA ALA A 250 -21.15 10.57 8.44
C ALA A 250 -20.38 9.36 7.90
N TRP A 251 -20.21 9.30 6.57
CA TRP A 251 -19.43 8.24 5.93
C TRP A 251 -17.94 8.28 6.32
N LEU A 252 -17.37 9.47 6.50
CA LEU A 252 -15.96 9.61 6.87
C LEU A 252 -15.68 9.13 8.31
N THR A 253 -16.65 9.27 9.21
CA THR A 253 -16.51 8.92 10.63
C THR A 253 -16.98 7.50 10.99
N GLY A 254 -17.83 6.89 10.18
CA GLY A 254 -18.31 5.49 10.33
C GLY A 254 -17.34 4.52 9.74
#